data_21411db83911338241160f7e412fe7bc
#
_entry.id   21411db83911338241160f7e412fe7bc
#
_cell.length_a   1.000
_cell.length_b   1.000
_cell.length_c   1.000
_cell.angle_alpha   90.00
_cell.angle_beta   90.00
_cell.angle_gamma   90.00
#
_symmetry.space_group_name_H-M   'P 1'
#
loop_
_entity.id
_entity.type
_entity.pdbx_description
1 polymer ?
#
loop_
_entity_poly.entity_id
_entity_poly.type
_entity_poly.pdbx_seq_one_letter_code
_entity_poly.pdbx_strand_id
1 'polypeptide(L)'
;MKKIILLAFSIHFLSFGQGITQSKLSQSTLFEHKDVTGKVFQHEFDSKVLNNSRKIFVWIPEGYDLTKDKYPLLVVHDGGAVFYSKNGGFGKRNKLKNDSLPKPGWNLDETIHELIQSKKIKPIIMVGVSNTKNRGYEYVPTRNGINFGKALTQELIPEIKKLYRIDSEDIGTLGSSAGGLISLYLGWELNNVFTKAACLSPGIIKGNDNYFQQLIKVNQPKKLQLAIVNGTSGLDLELQFGVDKLIAYLNEINFPKKNLLYWVDEEGSHSSRSWSHQAKDILLWMYK
;
A
#
# COMPACT_ATOMS: atom_id res chain seq x y z
N MET A 1 43.35 59.03 24.07
CA MET A 1 42.98 57.60 24.20
C MET A 1 41.63 57.36 23.53
N LYS A 2 41.62 56.84 22.28
CA LYS A 2 40.38 56.55 21.51
C LYS A 2 39.99 55.12 21.81
N LYS A 3 38.80 54.90 22.39
CA LYS A 3 38.21 53.56 22.58
C LYS A 3 37.60 53.08 21.27
N ILE A 4 38.15 51.95 20.79
CA ILE A 4 37.58 51.22 19.64
C ILE A 4 36.52 50.29 20.21
N ILE A 5 35.25 50.48 19.80
CA ILE A 5 34.14 49.57 20.08
C ILE A 5 34.12 48.55 18.97
N LEU A 6 34.46 47.28 19.26
CA LEU A 6 34.22 46.16 18.35
C LEU A 6 32.77 45.73 18.42
N LEU A 7 32.02 45.95 17.34
CA LEU A 7 30.71 45.35 17.18
C LEU A 7 30.91 43.90 16.65
N ALA A 8 30.56 42.92 17.49
CA ALA A 8 30.51 41.53 17.06
C ALA A 8 29.19 41.29 16.29
N PHE A 9 29.28 41.17 15.00
CA PHE A 9 28.17 40.68 14.17
C PHE A 9 27.99 39.15 14.36
N SER A 10 26.96 38.77 15.06
CA SER A 10 26.54 37.37 15.22
C SER A 10 25.84 36.95 13.88
N ILE A 11 26.56 36.22 13.04
CA ILE A 11 25.98 35.62 11.83
C ILE A 11 25.16 34.40 12.26
N HIS A 12 23.85 34.54 12.29
CA HIS A 12 22.95 33.40 12.43
C HIS A 12 22.93 32.66 11.11
N PHE A 13 23.62 31.52 11.04
CA PHE A 13 23.41 30.56 9.97
C PHE A 13 21.99 29.97 10.11
N LEU A 14 21.08 30.47 9.29
CA LEU A 14 19.84 29.77 9.00
C LEU A 14 20.20 28.48 8.28
N SER A 15 20.17 27.36 8.98
CA SER A 15 20.25 26.04 8.34
C SER A 15 18.98 25.87 7.51
N PHE A 16 19.06 26.21 6.24
CA PHE A 16 18.10 25.73 5.25
C PHE A 16 18.21 24.21 5.25
N GLY A 17 17.18 23.54 5.71
CA GLY A 17 17.08 22.09 5.59
C GLY A 17 17.30 21.71 4.13
N GLN A 18 18.44 21.04 3.85
CA GLN A 18 18.75 20.58 2.50
C GLN A 18 17.67 19.55 2.11
N GLY A 19 16.90 19.84 1.06
CA GLY A 19 15.98 18.89 0.48
C GLY A 19 16.72 17.65 -0.03
N ILE A 20 16.02 16.50 -0.07
CA ILE A 20 16.59 15.26 -0.56
C ILE A 20 16.99 15.43 -2.04
N THR A 21 18.29 15.39 -2.33
CA THR A 21 18.83 15.61 -3.68
C THR A 21 18.81 14.36 -4.56
N GLN A 22 18.82 13.17 -3.94
CA GLN A 22 18.78 11.87 -4.59
C GLN A 22 17.96 10.90 -3.76
N SER A 23 17.12 10.07 -4.43
CA SER A 23 16.43 8.98 -3.74
C SER A 23 17.40 7.88 -3.34
N LYS A 24 17.17 7.29 -2.15
CA LYS A 24 18.04 6.24 -1.61
C LYS A 24 17.22 5.26 -0.77
N LEU A 25 17.54 3.98 -0.94
CA LEU A 25 17.11 2.93 -0.02
C LEU A 25 18.33 2.52 0.83
N SER A 26 18.18 2.53 2.16
CA SER A 26 19.26 2.15 3.07
C SER A 26 19.61 0.65 2.95
N GLN A 27 20.74 0.24 3.52
CA GLN A 27 20.98 -1.17 3.77
C GLN A 27 19.87 -1.76 4.62
N SER A 28 19.55 -3.05 4.39
CA SER A 28 18.53 -3.75 5.15
C SER A 28 18.98 -4.06 6.56
N THR A 29 18.06 -3.99 7.51
CA THR A 29 18.19 -4.59 8.83
C THR A 29 17.10 -5.65 9.01
N LEU A 30 17.43 -6.78 9.62
CA LEU A 30 16.43 -7.79 9.95
C LEU A 30 15.44 -7.18 10.95
N PHE A 31 14.15 -7.25 10.64
CA PHE A 31 13.09 -6.78 11.52
C PHE A 31 12.50 -7.97 12.26
N GLU A 32 12.81 -8.07 13.54
CA GLU A 32 12.32 -9.13 14.42
C GLU A 32 11.22 -8.59 15.33
N HIS A 33 10.08 -9.24 15.30
CA HIS A 33 8.97 -8.96 16.20
C HIS A 33 8.19 -10.25 16.43
N LYS A 34 7.76 -10.49 17.69
CA LYS A 34 7.06 -11.73 18.09
C LYS A 34 5.77 -12.02 17.31
N ASP A 35 5.16 -10.97 16.73
CA ASP A 35 3.92 -11.05 15.99
C ASP A 35 4.13 -11.02 14.46
N VAL A 36 5.34 -11.25 13.99
CA VAL A 36 5.67 -11.31 12.56
C VAL A 36 5.97 -12.75 12.18
N THR A 37 5.32 -13.22 11.13
CA THR A 37 5.53 -14.54 10.54
C THR A 37 6.44 -14.41 9.33
N GLY A 38 7.48 -15.25 9.26
CA GLY A 38 8.46 -15.23 8.17
C GLY A 38 9.57 -14.20 8.38
N LYS A 39 10.28 -13.86 7.31
CA LYS A 39 11.49 -13.03 7.34
C LYS A 39 11.21 -11.66 6.75
N VAL A 40 11.38 -10.61 7.56
CA VAL A 40 11.14 -9.22 7.18
C VAL A 40 12.43 -8.41 7.29
N PHE A 41 12.74 -7.64 6.26
CA PHE A 41 13.83 -6.66 6.27
C PHE A 41 13.26 -5.24 6.32
N GLN A 42 13.81 -4.42 7.19
CA GLN A 42 13.49 -3.00 7.26
C GLN A 42 14.56 -2.17 6.54
N HIS A 43 14.10 -1.19 5.78
CA HIS A 43 14.92 -0.14 5.15
C HIS A 43 14.38 1.24 5.49
N GLU A 44 15.24 2.26 5.42
CA GLU A 44 14.81 3.65 5.31
C GLU A 44 14.85 4.06 3.83
N PHE A 45 13.78 4.65 3.35
CA PHE A 45 13.65 5.14 1.99
C PHE A 45 13.54 6.65 1.98
N ASP A 46 14.57 7.29 1.45
CA ASP A 46 14.61 8.72 1.20
C ASP A 46 14.08 8.99 -0.21
N SER A 47 12.93 9.64 -0.32
CA SER A 47 12.32 9.99 -1.60
C SER A 47 12.63 11.44 -1.96
N LYS A 48 13.25 11.65 -3.12
CA LYS A 48 13.44 12.97 -3.70
C LYS A 48 12.11 13.59 -4.13
N VAL A 49 11.26 12.81 -4.78
CA VAL A 49 9.95 13.28 -5.28
C VAL A 49 9.06 13.75 -4.14
N LEU A 50 9.04 13.02 -3.01
CA LEU A 50 8.23 13.36 -1.85
C LEU A 50 8.93 14.28 -0.86
N ASN A 51 10.24 14.45 -1.00
CA ASN A 51 11.09 15.19 -0.09
C ASN A 51 10.90 14.77 1.39
N ASN A 52 10.82 13.45 1.61
CA ASN A 52 10.69 12.86 2.93
C ASN A 52 11.29 11.46 2.99
N SER A 53 11.48 10.97 4.23
CA SER A 53 11.96 9.62 4.53
C SER A 53 10.84 8.79 5.16
N ARG A 54 10.84 7.48 4.87
CA ARG A 54 9.89 6.52 5.45
C ARG A 54 10.47 5.12 5.55
N LYS A 55 9.93 4.33 6.46
CA LYS A 55 10.29 2.92 6.60
C LYS A 55 9.63 2.08 5.52
N ILE A 56 10.40 1.14 5.01
CA ILE A 56 9.96 0.12 4.07
C ILE A 56 10.23 -1.24 4.72
N PHE A 57 9.24 -2.11 4.69
CA PHE A 57 9.34 -3.46 5.22
C PHE A 57 9.23 -4.45 4.05
N VAL A 58 10.24 -5.27 3.86
CA VAL A 58 10.28 -6.27 2.79
C VAL A 58 10.18 -7.65 3.39
N TRP A 59 9.04 -8.29 3.19
CA TRP A 59 8.81 -9.68 3.54
C TRP A 59 9.20 -10.59 2.38
N ILE A 60 10.00 -11.62 2.66
CA ILE A 60 10.41 -12.60 1.66
C ILE A 60 9.87 -13.98 2.01
N PRO A 61 9.49 -14.80 0.99
CA PRO A 61 8.96 -16.13 1.22
C PRO A 61 10.04 -17.08 1.75
N GLU A 62 9.61 -18.10 2.47
CA GLU A 62 10.49 -19.21 2.86
C GLU A 62 11.10 -19.86 1.62
N GLY A 63 12.37 -20.26 1.71
CA GLY A 63 13.12 -20.82 0.57
C GLY A 63 13.64 -19.78 -0.42
N TYR A 64 13.41 -18.48 -0.19
CA TYR A 64 13.93 -17.43 -1.07
C TYR A 64 15.42 -17.60 -1.35
N ASP A 65 16.25 -17.87 -0.34
CA ASP A 65 17.70 -18.00 -0.50
C ASP A 65 18.15 -19.30 -1.22
N LEU A 66 17.23 -20.27 -1.41
CA LEU A 66 17.50 -21.55 -2.03
C LEU A 66 17.30 -21.58 -3.56
N THR A 67 16.66 -20.55 -4.11
CA THR A 67 16.39 -20.43 -5.55
C THR A 67 17.01 -19.18 -6.14
N LYS A 68 17.01 -19.09 -7.46
CA LYS A 68 17.33 -17.86 -8.20
C LYS A 68 16.13 -17.29 -8.95
N ASP A 69 14.95 -17.81 -8.65
CA ASP A 69 13.72 -17.38 -9.28
C ASP A 69 13.40 -15.92 -8.99
N LYS A 70 12.68 -15.28 -9.90
CA LYS A 70 12.06 -13.98 -9.68
C LYS A 70 10.66 -14.16 -9.11
N TYR A 71 10.27 -13.28 -8.24
CA TYR A 71 9.03 -13.33 -7.49
C TYR A 71 8.12 -12.16 -7.85
N PRO A 72 6.81 -12.38 -7.98
CA PRO A 72 5.86 -11.27 -8.01
C PRO A 72 6.06 -10.35 -6.83
N LEU A 73 5.79 -9.06 -7.03
CA LEU A 73 5.86 -8.04 -5.99
C LEU A 73 4.47 -7.59 -5.60
N LEU A 74 4.15 -7.61 -4.32
CA LEU A 74 2.98 -6.95 -3.75
C LEU A 74 3.41 -5.73 -2.95
N VAL A 75 3.07 -4.53 -3.42
CA VAL A 75 3.27 -3.28 -2.69
C VAL A 75 2.04 -3.01 -1.82
N VAL A 76 2.23 -2.93 -0.50
CA VAL A 76 1.14 -2.74 0.47
C VAL A 76 1.28 -1.40 1.15
N HIS A 77 0.20 -0.64 1.19
CA HIS A 77 0.15 0.66 1.87
C HIS A 77 0.02 0.49 3.38
N ASP A 78 0.38 1.56 4.13
CA ASP A 78 0.39 1.56 5.61
C ASP A 78 1.40 0.57 6.24
N GLY A 79 2.42 0.24 5.52
CA GLY A 79 3.65 -0.52 5.78
C GLY A 79 3.71 -1.38 7.04
N GLY A 80 4.19 -0.81 8.15
CA GLY A 80 4.35 -1.55 9.39
C GLY A 80 3.05 -2.07 10.01
N ALA A 81 1.91 -1.43 9.73
CA ALA A 81 0.61 -1.82 10.29
C ALA A 81 0.05 -3.12 9.68
N VAL A 82 0.58 -3.54 8.53
CA VAL A 82 0.11 -4.77 7.86
C VAL A 82 0.72 -6.02 8.47
N PHE A 83 1.86 -5.91 9.13
CA PHE A 83 2.52 -7.01 9.83
C PHE A 83 2.05 -7.14 11.27
N TYR A 84 2.03 -6.02 12.01
CA TYR A 84 1.60 -6.00 13.40
C TYR A 84 1.07 -4.63 13.78
N SER A 85 0.23 -4.57 14.80
CA SER A 85 -0.24 -3.31 15.35
C SER A 85 -0.05 -3.26 16.84
N LYS A 86 0.87 -2.42 17.32
CA LYS A 86 1.08 -2.16 18.76
C LYS A 86 -0.22 -1.78 19.49
N ASN A 87 -1.16 -1.19 18.78
CA ASN A 87 -2.39 -0.63 19.33
C ASN A 87 -3.65 -1.22 18.71
N GLY A 88 -3.57 -2.37 18.04
CA GLY A 88 -4.72 -2.99 17.37
C GLY A 88 -5.18 -2.23 16.12
N GLY A 89 -4.34 -1.36 15.54
CA GLY A 89 -4.70 -0.53 14.40
C GLY A 89 -5.94 0.33 14.67
N PHE A 90 -6.73 0.61 13.65
CA PHE A 90 -8.03 1.29 13.77
C PHE A 90 -9.08 0.48 14.56
N GLY A 91 -8.75 -0.75 15.00
CA GLY A 91 -9.68 -1.72 15.59
C GLY A 91 -9.80 -1.74 17.10
N LYS A 92 -9.23 -0.78 17.87
CA LYS A 92 -9.42 -0.76 19.35
C LYS A 92 -10.88 -0.74 19.81
N ARG A 93 -11.81 -0.35 18.95
CA ARG A 93 -13.24 -0.24 19.28
C ARG A 93 -14.04 -1.50 19.02
N ASN A 94 -13.54 -2.46 18.24
CA ASN A 94 -14.30 -3.63 17.82
C ASN A 94 -13.64 -4.95 18.25
N LYS A 95 -13.50 -5.17 19.57
CA LYS A 95 -13.40 -6.54 20.07
C LYS A 95 -14.77 -7.20 19.86
N LEU A 96 -14.92 -7.91 18.76
CA LEU A 96 -16.05 -8.83 18.61
C LEU A 96 -15.89 -9.93 19.66
N LYS A 97 -16.97 -10.27 20.37
CA LYS A 97 -16.95 -11.27 21.45
C LYS A 97 -16.43 -12.66 21.04
N ASN A 98 -16.38 -12.95 19.74
CA ASN A 98 -15.99 -14.24 19.16
C ASN A 98 -14.79 -14.12 18.19
N ASP A 99 -13.83 -13.23 18.50
CA ASP A 99 -12.66 -13.03 17.65
C ASP A 99 -11.72 -14.23 17.71
N SER A 100 -11.72 -15.04 16.67
CA SER A 100 -10.82 -16.19 16.50
C SER A 100 -9.43 -15.82 15.94
N LEU A 101 -9.23 -14.57 15.51
CA LEU A 101 -7.91 -14.13 15.04
C LEU A 101 -6.97 -13.97 16.23
N PRO A 102 -5.79 -14.59 16.18
CA PRO A 102 -4.87 -14.62 17.32
C PRO A 102 -4.27 -13.25 17.67
N LYS A 103 -4.31 -12.28 16.73
CA LYS A 103 -3.63 -10.99 16.86
C LYS A 103 -4.46 -9.85 16.27
N PRO A 104 -4.41 -8.65 16.86
CA PRO A 104 -4.97 -7.46 16.21
C PRO A 104 -4.09 -7.03 15.03
N GLY A 105 -4.71 -6.66 13.92
CA GLY A 105 -4.00 -6.20 12.73
C GLY A 105 -4.48 -6.88 11.46
N TRP A 106 -3.73 -6.69 10.38
CA TRP A 106 -4.04 -7.29 9.09
C TRP A 106 -3.62 -8.75 8.97
N ASN A 107 -2.63 -9.18 9.73
CA ASN A 107 -2.06 -10.53 9.67
C ASN A 107 -1.74 -10.97 8.21
N LEU A 108 -1.21 -10.04 7.42
CA LEU A 108 -1.04 -10.26 6.00
C LEU A 108 0.13 -11.20 5.72
N ASP A 109 1.17 -11.14 6.54
CA ASP A 109 2.32 -12.03 6.52
C ASP A 109 1.93 -13.48 6.88
N GLU A 110 1.09 -13.68 7.91
CA GLU A 110 0.54 -15.00 8.23
C GLU A 110 -0.29 -15.54 7.08
N THR A 111 -1.17 -14.70 6.51
CA THR A 111 -2.05 -15.10 5.41
C THR A 111 -1.25 -15.50 4.18
N ILE A 112 -0.26 -14.71 3.77
CA ILE A 112 0.59 -15.01 2.62
C ILE A 112 1.41 -16.27 2.89
N HIS A 113 1.99 -16.38 4.09
CA HIS A 113 2.76 -17.57 4.48
C HIS A 113 1.92 -18.85 4.39
N GLU A 114 0.73 -18.88 5.00
CA GLU A 114 -0.21 -20.01 4.95
C GLU A 114 -0.57 -20.40 3.51
N LEU A 115 -0.88 -19.41 2.67
CA LEU A 115 -1.28 -19.64 1.28
C LEU A 115 -0.13 -20.22 0.44
N ILE A 116 1.10 -19.79 0.66
CA ILE A 116 2.29 -20.32 0.00
C ILE A 116 2.59 -21.74 0.49
N GLN A 117 2.60 -21.98 1.81
CA GLN A 117 2.88 -23.29 2.38
C GLN A 117 1.84 -24.35 1.95
N SER A 118 0.58 -23.94 1.85
CA SER A 118 -0.50 -24.80 1.33
C SER A 118 -0.53 -24.91 -0.20
N LYS A 119 0.43 -24.30 -0.90
CA LYS A 119 0.55 -24.29 -2.38
C LYS A 119 -0.70 -23.73 -3.08
N LYS A 120 -1.43 -22.85 -2.42
CA LYS A 120 -2.63 -22.19 -2.99
C LYS A 120 -2.28 -20.99 -3.83
N ILE A 121 -1.17 -20.33 -3.54
CA ILE A 121 -0.59 -19.26 -4.35
C ILE A 121 0.90 -19.55 -4.62
N LYS A 122 1.42 -18.95 -5.68
CA LYS A 122 2.88 -18.93 -5.93
C LYS A 122 3.58 -18.06 -4.88
N PRO A 123 4.86 -18.32 -4.57
CA PRO A 123 5.62 -17.46 -3.68
C PRO A 123 5.72 -16.04 -4.22
N ILE A 124 5.51 -15.04 -3.36
CA ILE A 124 5.57 -13.61 -3.68
C ILE A 124 6.50 -12.89 -2.69
N ILE A 125 6.96 -11.70 -3.05
CA ILE A 125 7.60 -10.75 -2.14
C ILE A 125 6.59 -9.66 -1.81
N MET A 126 6.45 -9.32 -0.53
CA MET A 126 5.60 -8.21 -0.10
C MET A 126 6.44 -7.04 0.40
N VAL A 127 6.11 -5.83 -0.07
CA VAL A 127 6.77 -4.57 0.33
C VAL A 127 5.75 -3.67 1.00
N GLY A 128 5.84 -3.55 2.32
CA GLY A 128 5.05 -2.64 3.12
C GLY A 128 5.65 -1.23 3.11
N VAL A 129 4.94 -0.27 2.52
CA VAL A 129 5.34 1.14 2.45
C VAL A 129 4.69 1.91 3.59
N SER A 130 5.48 2.35 4.57
CA SER A 130 4.94 3.10 5.71
C SER A 130 4.38 4.44 5.30
N ASN A 131 3.26 4.80 5.91
CA ASN A 131 2.69 6.13 5.77
C ASN A 131 3.49 7.16 6.59
N THR A 132 3.25 8.43 6.29
CA THR A 132 3.73 9.58 7.05
C THR A 132 2.53 10.34 7.61
N LYS A 133 2.78 11.44 8.32
CA LYS A 133 1.72 12.38 8.74
C LYS A 133 0.91 12.93 7.55
N ASN A 134 1.44 12.81 6.35
CA ASN A 134 0.81 13.28 5.11
C ASN A 134 -0.09 12.21 4.44
N ARG A 135 -0.35 11.08 5.09
CA ARG A 135 -1.13 9.95 4.54
C ARG A 135 -2.41 10.40 3.83
N GLY A 136 -3.19 11.27 4.46
CA GLY A 136 -4.47 11.74 3.92
C GLY A 136 -4.33 12.52 2.60
N TYR A 137 -3.17 13.10 2.34
CA TYR A 137 -2.87 13.82 1.09
C TYR A 137 -2.19 12.92 0.07
N GLU A 138 -1.25 12.06 0.50
CA GLU A 138 -0.49 11.17 -0.38
C GLU A 138 -1.35 10.04 -0.96
N TYR A 139 -2.42 9.65 -0.27
CA TYR A 139 -3.30 8.54 -0.70
C TYR A 139 -4.56 9.01 -1.44
N VAL A 140 -4.67 10.30 -1.72
CA VAL A 140 -5.72 10.85 -2.58
C VAL A 140 -5.11 11.17 -3.95
N PRO A 141 -5.71 10.76 -5.07
CA PRO A 141 -5.16 10.91 -6.42
C PRO A 141 -5.26 12.37 -6.95
N THR A 142 -4.74 13.27 -6.16
CA THR A 142 -4.44 14.68 -6.49
C THR A 142 -2.94 14.82 -6.79
N ARG A 143 -2.43 16.04 -6.86
CA ARG A 143 -0.99 16.30 -7.05
C ARG A 143 -0.09 15.47 -6.12
N ASN A 144 -0.48 15.33 -4.84
CA ASN A 144 0.32 14.60 -3.86
C ASN A 144 0.27 13.09 -4.09
N GLY A 145 -0.90 12.53 -4.41
CA GLY A 145 -1.03 11.11 -4.78
C GLY A 145 -0.33 10.77 -6.09
N ILE A 146 -0.34 11.67 -7.05
CA ILE A 146 0.45 11.56 -8.29
C ILE A 146 1.95 11.49 -7.96
N ASN A 147 2.43 12.36 -7.08
CA ASN A 147 3.83 12.33 -6.64
C ASN A 147 4.14 11.07 -5.84
N PHE A 148 3.21 10.59 -5.00
CA PHE A 148 3.39 9.31 -4.31
C PHE A 148 3.53 8.15 -5.30
N GLY A 149 2.68 8.08 -6.33
CA GLY A 149 2.82 7.09 -7.41
C GLY A 149 4.16 7.19 -8.15
N LYS A 150 4.63 8.41 -8.46
CA LYS A 150 5.95 8.62 -9.05
C LYS A 150 7.08 8.13 -8.13
N ALA A 151 7.01 8.43 -6.83
CA ALA A 151 8.02 7.97 -5.88
C ALA A 151 8.07 6.43 -5.81
N LEU A 152 6.92 5.75 -5.86
CA LEU A 152 6.89 4.30 -5.91
C LEU A 152 7.50 3.75 -7.20
N THR A 153 7.09 4.28 -8.36
CA THR A 153 7.43 3.69 -9.66
C THR A 153 8.81 4.10 -10.18
N GLN A 154 9.25 5.32 -9.88
CA GLN A 154 10.50 5.87 -10.41
C GLN A 154 11.68 5.82 -9.43
N GLU A 155 11.39 5.64 -8.12
CA GLU A 155 12.41 5.63 -7.08
C GLU A 155 12.41 4.31 -6.30
N LEU A 156 11.34 3.95 -5.56
CA LEU A 156 11.33 2.81 -4.66
C LEU A 156 11.44 1.46 -5.38
N ILE A 157 10.56 1.18 -6.34
CA ILE A 157 10.54 -0.11 -7.05
C ILE A 157 11.86 -0.39 -7.76
N PRO A 158 12.49 0.58 -8.46
CA PRO A 158 13.84 0.39 -9.01
C PRO A 158 14.89 0.01 -7.97
N GLU A 159 14.88 0.63 -6.78
CA GLU A 159 15.81 0.28 -5.70
C GLU A 159 15.52 -1.11 -5.11
N ILE A 160 14.25 -1.48 -4.92
CA ILE A 160 13.85 -2.83 -4.50
C ILE A 160 14.34 -3.89 -5.49
N LYS A 161 14.22 -3.64 -6.79
CA LYS A 161 14.68 -4.56 -7.85
C LYS A 161 16.19 -4.78 -7.87
N LYS A 162 16.98 -3.85 -7.35
CA LYS A 162 18.44 -4.02 -7.20
C LYS A 162 18.81 -4.98 -6.08
N LEU A 163 17.98 -5.04 -5.03
CA LEU A 163 18.25 -5.80 -3.81
C LEU A 163 17.52 -7.14 -3.76
N TYR A 164 16.36 -7.25 -4.43
CA TYR A 164 15.49 -8.39 -4.38
C TYR A 164 15.12 -8.88 -5.78
N ARG A 165 14.94 -10.19 -5.93
CA ARG A 165 14.60 -10.83 -7.21
C ARG A 165 13.12 -10.65 -7.55
N ILE A 166 12.78 -9.53 -8.14
CA ILE A 166 11.41 -9.16 -8.51
C ILE A 166 11.13 -9.51 -9.97
N ASP A 167 9.97 -10.14 -10.21
CA ASP A 167 9.38 -10.24 -11.53
C ASP A 167 8.76 -8.88 -11.91
N SER A 168 9.34 -8.24 -12.91
CA SER A 168 8.94 -6.90 -13.34
C SER A 168 7.57 -6.85 -14.03
N GLU A 169 7.08 -8.00 -14.51
CA GLU A 169 5.79 -8.10 -15.21
C GLU A 169 4.64 -8.43 -14.25
N ASP A 170 4.94 -8.78 -13.00
CA ASP A 170 3.94 -9.17 -12.00
C ASP A 170 4.07 -8.34 -10.73
N ILE A 171 3.60 -7.08 -10.81
CA ILE A 171 3.60 -6.15 -9.68
C ILE A 171 2.17 -5.77 -9.33
N GLY A 172 1.78 -6.05 -8.10
CA GLY A 172 0.49 -5.70 -7.52
C GLY A 172 0.60 -4.61 -6.46
N THR A 173 -0.53 -3.96 -6.18
CA THR A 173 -0.69 -3.04 -5.06
C THR A 173 -1.93 -3.40 -4.24
N LEU A 174 -1.87 -3.17 -2.93
CA LEU A 174 -2.95 -3.48 -2.00
C LEU A 174 -3.05 -2.41 -0.91
N GLY A 175 -4.25 -2.00 -0.58
CA GLY A 175 -4.49 -1.10 0.53
C GLY A 175 -5.95 -1.01 0.94
N SER A 176 -6.21 -0.40 2.10
CA SER A 176 -7.55 -0.17 2.61
C SER A 176 -7.88 1.30 2.79
N SER A 177 -9.15 1.63 2.77
CA SER A 177 -9.61 3.01 2.97
C SER A 177 -8.94 3.96 1.95
N ALA A 178 -8.29 5.03 2.39
CA ALA A 178 -7.47 5.86 1.51
C ALA A 178 -6.35 5.04 0.81
N GLY A 179 -5.81 3.98 1.44
CA GLY A 179 -4.87 3.04 0.81
C GLY A 179 -5.51 2.25 -0.33
N GLY A 180 -6.79 1.89 -0.23
CA GLY A 180 -7.57 1.31 -1.32
C GLY A 180 -7.80 2.28 -2.47
N LEU A 181 -8.02 3.55 -2.13
CA LEU A 181 -8.19 4.62 -3.12
C LEU A 181 -6.90 4.84 -3.92
N ILE A 182 -5.74 4.94 -3.26
CA ILE A 182 -4.47 5.08 -3.98
C ILE A 182 -4.10 3.81 -4.74
N SER A 183 -4.44 2.59 -4.25
CA SER A 183 -4.25 1.35 -4.99
C SER A 183 -5.02 1.34 -6.31
N LEU A 184 -6.26 1.82 -6.31
CA LEU A 184 -7.04 1.99 -7.54
C LEU A 184 -6.33 2.92 -8.53
N TYR A 185 -5.87 4.08 -8.07
CA TYR A 185 -5.12 5.03 -8.89
C TYR A 185 -3.85 4.41 -9.49
N LEU A 186 -3.05 3.72 -8.67
CA LEU A 186 -1.81 3.09 -9.10
C LEU A 186 -2.06 2.02 -10.18
N GLY A 187 -3.05 1.14 -9.96
CA GLY A 187 -3.41 0.12 -10.94
C GLY A 187 -4.00 0.70 -12.23
N TRP A 188 -4.70 1.81 -12.14
CA TRP A 188 -5.36 2.42 -13.30
C TRP A 188 -4.40 3.30 -14.11
N GLU A 189 -3.82 4.31 -13.49
CA GLU A 189 -2.97 5.29 -14.17
C GLU A 189 -1.53 4.81 -14.40
N LEU A 190 -1.02 3.95 -13.52
CA LEU A 190 0.35 3.43 -13.60
C LEU A 190 0.33 1.94 -13.96
N ASN A 191 -0.60 1.54 -14.82
CA ASN A 191 -0.82 0.16 -15.26
C ASN A 191 0.37 -0.45 -16.00
N ASN A 192 1.25 0.36 -16.53
CA ASN A 192 2.53 -0.11 -17.09
C ASN A 192 3.48 -0.68 -16.03
N VAL A 193 3.23 -0.42 -14.75
CA VAL A 193 4.00 -0.95 -13.60
C VAL A 193 3.10 -1.87 -12.76
N PHE A 194 1.92 -1.39 -12.35
CA PHE A 194 1.01 -2.14 -11.50
C PHE A 194 -0.03 -2.88 -12.34
N THR A 195 0.16 -4.18 -12.50
CA THR A 195 -0.77 -5.03 -13.29
C THR A 195 -1.92 -5.59 -12.45
N LYS A 196 -1.86 -5.41 -11.13
CA LYS A 196 -2.86 -5.86 -10.15
C LYS A 196 -3.10 -4.77 -9.11
N ALA A 197 -4.37 -4.56 -8.75
CA ALA A 197 -4.74 -3.64 -7.67
C ALA A 197 -5.83 -4.24 -6.79
N ALA A 198 -5.64 -4.17 -5.48
CA ALA A 198 -6.61 -4.60 -4.48
C ALA A 198 -7.03 -3.42 -3.60
N CYS A 199 -8.32 -3.14 -3.58
CA CYS A 199 -8.95 -1.98 -2.98
C CYS A 199 -9.95 -2.44 -1.91
N LEU A 200 -9.54 -2.45 -0.65
CA LEU A 200 -10.38 -2.87 0.47
C LEU A 200 -11.03 -1.63 1.09
N SER A 201 -12.35 -1.63 1.19
CA SER A 201 -13.12 -0.48 1.68
C SER A 201 -12.59 0.85 1.10
N PRO A 202 -12.45 0.98 -0.24
CA PRO A 202 -11.75 2.12 -0.84
C PRO A 202 -12.42 3.43 -0.46
N GLY A 203 -11.63 4.42 -0.06
CA GLY A 203 -12.09 5.72 0.42
C GLY A 203 -12.67 6.62 -0.67
N ILE A 204 -13.63 6.12 -1.44
CA ILE A 204 -14.33 6.86 -2.49
C ILE A 204 -15.52 7.59 -1.86
N ILE A 205 -15.25 8.76 -1.33
CA ILE A 205 -16.28 9.59 -0.70
C ILE A 205 -17.02 10.46 -1.72
N LYS A 206 -18.21 10.91 -1.35
CA LYS A 206 -18.98 11.88 -2.14
C LYS A 206 -18.12 13.11 -2.47
N GLY A 207 -18.00 13.45 -3.75
CA GLY A 207 -17.13 14.52 -4.25
C GLY A 207 -15.83 14.03 -4.92
N ASN A 208 -15.38 12.82 -4.62
CA ASN A 208 -14.24 12.19 -5.30
C ASN A 208 -14.67 11.27 -6.45
N ASP A 209 -15.96 10.97 -6.57
CA ASP A 209 -16.54 10.13 -7.59
C ASP A 209 -16.32 10.68 -9.02
N ASN A 210 -16.38 12.00 -9.18
CA ASN A 210 -16.13 12.64 -10.48
C ASN A 210 -14.70 12.38 -11.01
N TYR A 211 -13.70 12.31 -10.12
CA TYR A 211 -12.32 11.99 -10.49
C TYR A 211 -12.24 10.60 -11.12
N PHE A 212 -12.82 9.59 -10.48
CA PHE A 212 -12.81 8.22 -11.02
C PHE A 212 -13.57 8.09 -12.31
N GLN A 213 -14.68 8.80 -12.47
CA GLN A 213 -15.41 8.82 -13.74
C GLN A 213 -14.56 9.35 -14.88
N GLN A 214 -13.81 10.42 -14.67
CA GLN A 214 -12.90 10.96 -15.67
C GLN A 214 -11.74 10.02 -15.97
N LEU A 215 -11.10 9.48 -14.93
CA LEU A 215 -10.01 8.54 -15.01
C LEU A 215 -10.39 7.31 -15.86
N ILE A 216 -11.50 6.66 -15.52
CA ILE A 216 -11.98 5.45 -16.20
C ILE A 216 -12.34 5.72 -17.67
N LYS A 217 -12.91 6.87 -17.98
CA LYS A 217 -13.27 7.22 -19.37
C LYS A 217 -12.08 7.56 -20.25
N VAL A 218 -11.03 8.16 -19.68
CA VAL A 218 -9.89 8.68 -20.45
C VAL A 218 -8.78 7.65 -20.61
N ASN A 219 -8.50 6.87 -19.58
CA ASN A 219 -7.38 5.94 -19.59
C ASN A 219 -7.81 4.53 -19.17
N GLN A 220 -8.14 3.69 -20.14
CA GLN A 220 -8.51 2.30 -19.89
C GLN A 220 -7.26 1.43 -19.75
N PRO A 221 -7.03 0.78 -18.60
CA PRO A 221 -5.88 -0.11 -18.42
C PRO A 221 -6.02 -1.38 -19.25
N LYS A 222 -4.95 -1.79 -19.93
CA LYS A 222 -4.95 -2.93 -20.85
C LYS A 222 -4.82 -4.29 -20.15
N LYS A 223 -4.15 -4.36 -18.99
CA LYS A 223 -3.77 -5.61 -18.30
C LYS A 223 -4.04 -5.56 -16.78
N LEU A 224 -4.99 -4.77 -16.32
CA LEU A 224 -5.28 -4.65 -14.90
C LEU A 224 -6.16 -5.79 -14.40
N GLN A 225 -5.72 -6.51 -13.36
CA GLN A 225 -6.59 -7.27 -12.48
C GLN A 225 -6.99 -6.37 -11.30
N LEU A 226 -8.28 -6.15 -11.09
CA LEU A 226 -8.81 -5.24 -10.09
C LEU A 226 -9.69 -5.98 -9.09
N ALA A 227 -9.30 -6.00 -7.83
CA ALA A 227 -10.12 -6.50 -6.73
C ALA A 227 -10.70 -5.33 -5.93
N ILE A 228 -12.01 -5.36 -5.65
CA ILE A 228 -12.73 -4.36 -4.86
C ILE A 228 -13.59 -5.11 -3.86
N VAL A 229 -13.47 -4.77 -2.60
CA VAL A 229 -14.35 -5.26 -1.54
C VAL A 229 -14.75 -4.13 -0.62
N ASN A 230 -15.99 -4.15 -0.15
CA ASN A 230 -16.49 -3.21 0.84
C ASN A 230 -17.32 -3.95 1.88
N GLY A 231 -17.36 -3.46 3.12
CA GLY A 231 -18.21 -4.01 4.16
C GLY A 231 -19.61 -3.39 4.17
N THR A 232 -20.44 -3.84 5.11
CA THR A 232 -21.84 -3.38 5.27
C THR A 232 -22.07 -2.59 6.55
N SER A 233 -21.02 -2.29 7.32
CA SER A 233 -21.21 -1.61 8.61
C SER A 233 -20.22 -0.48 8.87
N GLY A 234 -20.64 0.46 9.73
CA GLY A 234 -19.84 1.63 10.09
C GLY A 234 -19.55 2.55 8.89
N LEU A 235 -18.30 2.99 8.73
CA LEU A 235 -17.91 3.86 7.64
C LEU A 235 -18.11 3.23 6.25
N ASP A 236 -18.07 1.90 6.15
CA ASP A 236 -18.24 1.21 4.87
C ASP A 236 -19.62 1.44 4.25
N LEU A 237 -20.67 1.65 5.08
CA LEU A 237 -21.97 2.07 4.58
C LEU A 237 -21.93 3.39 3.80
N GLU A 238 -21.13 4.35 4.27
CA GLU A 238 -20.97 5.65 3.60
C GLU A 238 -20.14 5.54 2.33
N LEU A 239 -19.14 4.63 2.33
CA LEU A 239 -18.25 4.40 1.20
C LEU A 239 -18.92 3.59 0.08
N GLN A 240 -19.96 2.78 0.40
CA GLN A 240 -20.65 1.92 -0.56
C GLN A 240 -21.16 2.71 -1.77
N PHE A 241 -21.67 3.91 -1.57
CA PHE A 241 -22.12 4.78 -2.66
C PHE A 241 -21.02 5.04 -3.72
N GLY A 242 -19.79 5.31 -3.27
CA GLY A 242 -18.66 5.51 -4.18
C GLY A 242 -18.23 4.23 -4.89
N VAL A 243 -18.28 3.11 -4.16
CA VAL A 243 -18.01 1.77 -4.73
C VAL A 243 -19.03 1.42 -5.80
N ASP A 244 -20.33 1.61 -5.53
CA ASP A 244 -21.40 1.34 -6.51
C ASP A 244 -21.23 2.15 -7.77
N LYS A 245 -20.86 3.44 -7.65
CA LYS A 245 -20.54 4.27 -8.83
C LYS A 245 -19.34 3.75 -9.59
N LEU A 246 -18.28 3.34 -8.91
CA LEU A 246 -17.12 2.75 -9.57
C LEU A 246 -17.50 1.48 -10.34
N ILE A 247 -18.28 0.58 -9.73
CA ILE A 247 -18.74 -0.64 -10.38
C ILE A 247 -19.65 -0.32 -11.59
N ALA A 248 -20.54 0.66 -11.45
CA ALA A 248 -21.36 1.13 -12.56
C ALA A 248 -20.52 1.63 -13.76
N TYR A 249 -19.47 2.42 -13.48
CA TYR A 249 -18.55 2.89 -14.53
C TYR A 249 -17.76 1.75 -15.16
N LEU A 250 -17.28 0.79 -14.37
CA LEU A 250 -16.57 -0.37 -14.90
C LEU A 250 -17.47 -1.19 -15.83
N ASN A 251 -18.77 -1.32 -15.52
CA ASN A 251 -19.75 -1.95 -16.38
C ASN A 251 -20.02 -1.13 -17.65
N GLU A 252 -20.16 0.20 -17.54
CA GLU A 252 -20.38 1.12 -18.70
C GLU A 252 -19.26 1.00 -19.73
N ILE A 253 -18.01 0.88 -19.29
CA ILE A 253 -16.85 0.75 -20.18
C ILE A 253 -16.55 -0.71 -20.59
N ASN A 254 -17.40 -1.66 -20.22
CA ASN A 254 -17.21 -3.09 -20.46
C ASN A 254 -15.86 -3.62 -19.93
N PHE A 255 -15.47 -3.21 -18.71
CA PHE A 255 -14.25 -3.72 -18.07
C PHE A 255 -14.34 -5.26 -18.01
N PRO A 256 -13.26 -6.00 -18.39
CA PRO A 256 -13.35 -7.45 -18.51
C PRO A 256 -13.71 -8.13 -17.18
N LYS A 257 -14.85 -8.83 -17.12
CA LYS A 257 -15.33 -9.50 -15.90
C LYS A 257 -14.32 -10.47 -15.30
N LYS A 258 -13.53 -11.15 -16.12
CA LYS A 258 -12.46 -12.06 -15.66
C LYS A 258 -11.33 -11.33 -14.93
N ASN A 259 -11.20 -10.03 -15.13
CA ASN A 259 -10.20 -9.17 -14.51
C ASN A 259 -10.75 -8.36 -13.34
N LEU A 260 -12.03 -8.54 -12.98
CA LEU A 260 -12.68 -7.87 -11.85
C LEU A 260 -13.13 -8.91 -10.82
N LEU A 261 -12.61 -8.78 -9.61
CA LEU A 261 -13.13 -9.45 -8.42
C LEU A 261 -13.85 -8.39 -7.58
N TYR A 262 -15.16 -8.52 -7.41
CA TYR A 262 -15.96 -7.59 -6.61
C TYR A 262 -16.96 -8.33 -5.75
N TRP A 263 -17.04 -7.96 -4.48
CA TRP A 263 -18.12 -8.39 -3.59
C TRP A 263 -18.33 -7.37 -2.46
N VAL A 264 -19.50 -7.44 -1.87
CA VAL A 264 -19.84 -6.76 -0.61
C VAL A 264 -19.77 -7.82 0.49
N ASP A 265 -18.98 -7.55 1.53
CA ASP A 265 -18.80 -8.44 2.67
C ASP A 265 -19.88 -8.13 3.72
N GLU A 266 -20.88 -8.98 3.78
CA GLU A 266 -22.07 -8.81 4.65
C GLU A 266 -21.72 -8.72 6.15
N GLU A 267 -20.60 -9.32 6.56
CA GLU A 267 -20.08 -9.26 7.94
C GLU A 267 -18.96 -8.22 8.10
N GLY A 268 -18.59 -7.56 7.00
CA GLY A 268 -17.49 -6.63 6.92
C GLY A 268 -17.76 -5.28 7.57
N SER A 269 -16.70 -4.68 8.09
CA SER A 269 -16.68 -3.32 8.63
C SER A 269 -15.38 -2.62 8.28
N HIS A 270 -15.32 -1.31 8.47
CA HIS A 270 -14.10 -0.51 8.22
C HIS A 270 -13.02 -0.81 9.28
N SER A 271 -12.44 -2.00 9.22
CA SER A 271 -11.49 -2.48 10.23
C SER A 271 -10.42 -3.39 9.65
N SER A 272 -9.24 -3.38 10.28
CA SER A 272 -8.14 -4.27 9.93
C SER A 272 -8.51 -5.76 10.02
N ARG A 273 -9.46 -6.11 10.86
CA ARG A 273 -9.98 -7.47 10.97
C ARG A 273 -10.72 -7.89 9.70
N SER A 274 -11.68 -7.10 9.24
CA SER A 274 -12.41 -7.37 7.99
C SER A 274 -11.42 -7.45 6.82
N TRP A 275 -10.49 -6.51 6.73
CA TRP A 275 -9.47 -6.49 5.67
C TRP A 275 -8.54 -7.71 5.72
N SER A 276 -8.22 -8.23 6.91
CA SER A 276 -7.45 -9.47 7.07
C SER A 276 -8.17 -10.68 6.45
N HIS A 277 -9.47 -10.83 6.72
CA HIS A 277 -10.28 -11.90 6.13
C HIS A 277 -10.41 -11.75 4.61
N GLN A 278 -10.76 -10.56 4.16
CA GLN A 278 -10.96 -10.24 2.75
C GLN A 278 -9.67 -10.41 1.93
N ALA A 279 -8.51 -10.10 2.51
CA ALA A 279 -7.22 -10.21 1.84
C ALA A 279 -6.90 -11.65 1.41
N LYS A 280 -7.37 -12.66 2.13
CA LYS A 280 -7.15 -14.08 1.79
C LYS A 280 -7.72 -14.42 0.42
N ASP A 281 -8.97 -14.07 0.15
CA ASP A 281 -9.64 -14.36 -1.12
C ASP A 281 -9.05 -13.53 -2.27
N ILE A 282 -8.68 -12.28 -1.98
CA ILE A 282 -8.00 -11.41 -2.93
C ILE A 282 -6.66 -12.01 -3.35
N LEU A 283 -5.83 -12.45 -2.38
CA LEU A 283 -4.52 -13.04 -2.66
C LEU A 283 -4.64 -14.34 -3.45
N LEU A 284 -5.62 -15.19 -3.11
CA LEU A 284 -5.93 -16.39 -3.86
C LEU A 284 -6.27 -16.08 -5.32
N TRP A 285 -7.03 -15.03 -5.57
CA TRP A 285 -7.40 -14.64 -6.94
C TRP A 285 -6.25 -13.98 -7.70
N MET A 286 -5.43 -13.17 -7.03
CA MET A 286 -4.33 -12.44 -7.67
C MET A 286 -3.12 -13.32 -8.01
N TYR A 287 -2.83 -14.37 -7.21
CA TYR A 287 -1.55 -15.10 -7.26
C TYR A 287 -1.69 -16.63 -7.38
N LYS A 288 -2.87 -17.12 -7.68
CA LYS A 288 -3.13 -18.54 -7.93
C LYS A 288 -2.33 -19.09 -9.12
#